data_e171c90106f748295fe2ca21c19926a5
#
_entry.id   e171c90106f748295fe2ca21c19926a5
#
_cell.length_a   1.000
_cell.length_b   1.000
_cell.length_c   1.000
_cell.angle_alpha   90.00
_cell.angle_beta   90.00
_cell.angle_gamma   90.00
#
_symmetry.space_group_name_H-M   'P 1'
#
loop_
_entity.id
_entity.type
_entity.pdbx_description
1 polymer ?
#
loop_
_entity_poly.entity_id
_entity_poly.type
_entity_poly.pdbx_seq_one_letter_code
_entity_poly.pdbx_strand_id
1 'polypeptide(L)'
;MNAIKSVGVIECGLLDEASMKDRIGNTNGIRLKKILVKNEAGKTTAQQLFPQAELVGDAAAILQDDSIELVLVADPQEADKDLIREVLNTGKYVRII
;
A
#
# COMPACT_ATOMS: atom_id res chain seq x y z
N MET A 1 -17.48 17.41 -6.67
CA MET A 1 -17.01 16.35 -5.81
C MET A 1 -15.93 15.53 -6.44
N ASN A 2 -14.84 15.50 -5.80
CA ASN A 2 -13.71 14.76 -6.34
C ASN A 2 -13.73 13.33 -5.92
N ALA A 3 -13.79 12.46 -6.89
CA ALA A 3 -13.59 11.08 -6.63
C ALA A 3 -12.16 10.91 -6.13
N ILE A 4 -12.00 10.13 -5.09
CA ILE A 4 -10.68 9.76 -4.65
C ILE A 4 -10.10 8.87 -5.72
N LYS A 5 -8.94 9.25 -6.22
CA LYS A 5 -8.25 8.43 -7.18
C LYS A 5 -7.72 7.19 -6.50
N SER A 6 -6.99 6.41 -7.23
CA SER A 6 -6.52 5.13 -6.72
C SER A 6 -5.48 5.28 -5.63
N VAL A 7 -5.41 4.28 -4.78
CA VAL A 7 -4.48 4.22 -3.66
C VAL A 7 -3.59 3.01 -3.83
N GLY A 8 -2.31 3.17 -3.51
CA GLY A 8 -1.38 2.07 -3.42
C GLY A 8 -1.04 1.80 -1.97
N VAL A 9 -0.80 0.55 -1.64
CA VAL A 9 -0.39 0.16 -0.30
C VAL A 9 0.95 -0.55 -0.37
N ILE A 10 1.87 -0.15 0.49
CA ILE A 10 3.13 -0.86 0.67
C ILE A 10 3.14 -1.42 2.09
N GLU A 11 2.98 -2.72 2.20
CA GLU A 11 2.97 -3.41 3.48
C GLU A 11 4.37 -3.89 3.80
N CYS A 12 5.00 -3.26 4.79
CA CYS A 12 6.40 -3.52 5.14
C CYS A 12 6.57 -4.51 6.28
N GLY A 13 5.54 -4.72 7.07
CA GLY A 13 5.64 -5.53 8.28
C GLY A 13 5.19 -6.96 8.10
N LEU A 14 5.30 -7.70 9.20
CA LEU A 14 4.79 -9.05 9.32
C LEU A 14 3.39 -8.95 9.90
N LEU A 15 2.40 -8.77 9.04
CA LEU A 15 1.05 -8.63 9.53
C LEU A 15 0.27 -9.92 9.35
N ASP A 16 -0.49 -10.28 10.36
CA ASP A 16 -1.47 -11.33 10.24
C ASP A 16 -2.72 -10.75 9.57
N GLU A 17 -3.67 -11.62 9.32
CA GLU A 17 -4.91 -11.24 8.63
C GLU A 17 -5.65 -10.12 9.37
N ALA A 18 -5.75 -10.25 10.69
CA ALA A 18 -6.50 -9.28 11.49
C ALA A 18 -5.87 -7.89 11.44
N SER A 19 -4.55 -7.81 11.57
CA SER A 19 -3.84 -6.55 11.54
C SER A 19 -3.94 -5.88 10.18
N MET A 20 -3.79 -6.66 9.13
CA MET A 20 -3.87 -6.14 7.76
C MET A 20 -5.27 -5.61 7.47
N LYS A 21 -6.28 -6.35 7.87
CA LYS A 21 -7.66 -5.94 7.69
C LYS A 21 -7.97 -4.67 8.47
N ASP A 22 -7.45 -4.56 9.69
CA ASP A 22 -7.67 -3.42 10.56
C ASP A 22 -7.04 -2.15 10.01
N ARG A 23 -5.80 -2.26 9.56
CA ARG A 23 -5.05 -1.10 9.10
C ARG A 23 -5.48 -0.63 7.71
N ILE A 24 -5.65 -1.56 6.80
CA ILE A 24 -5.93 -1.24 5.40
C ILE A 24 -7.42 -1.18 5.14
N GLY A 25 -8.18 -2.08 5.75
CA GLY A 25 -9.61 -2.18 5.53
C GLY A 25 -10.43 -0.99 6.03
N ASN A 26 -9.85 -0.18 6.92
CA ASN A 26 -10.54 0.98 7.47
C ASN A 26 -10.45 2.23 6.59
N THR A 27 -10.00 2.07 5.39
CA THR A 27 -9.87 3.20 4.47
C THR A 27 -11.16 3.37 3.68
N ASN A 28 -12.21 3.81 4.35
CA ASN A 28 -13.51 4.02 3.72
C ASN A 28 -13.42 5.04 2.60
N GLY A 29 -14.01 4.69 1.45
CA GLY A 29 -14.03 5.59 0.32
C GLY A 29 -12.74 5.61 -0.48
N ILE A 30 -11.76 4.81 -0.08
CA ILE A 30 -10.49 4.74 -0.77
C ILE A 30 -10.48 3.55 -1.72
N ARG A 31 -10.02 3.79 -2.93
CA ARG A 31 -9.97 2.76 -3.95
C ARG A 31 -8.60 2.14 -4.01
N LEU A 32 -8.46 0.99 -3.39
CA LEU A 32 -7.19 0.27 -3.36
C LEU A 32 -6.93 -0.36 -4.74
N LYS A 33 -5.91 0.11 -5.42
CA LYS A 33 -5.59 -0.35 -6.76
C LYS A 33 -4.46 -1.35 -6.80
N LYS A 34 -3.37 -1.06 -6.08
CA LYS A 34 -2.19 -1.92 -6.06
C LYS A 34 -1.69 -2.09 -4.65
N ILE A 35 -1.15 -3.25 -4.38
CA ILE A 35 -0.58 -3.54 -3.06
C ILE A 35 0.75 -4.28 -3.23
N LEU A 36 1.75 -3.78 -2.54
CA LEU A 36 3.04 -4.45 -2.44
C LEU A 36 3.17 -5.00 -1.02
N VAL A 37 3.41 -6.28 -0.92
CA VAL A 37 3.63 -6.94 0.37
C VAL A 37 5.06 -7.43 0.39
N LYS A 38 5.87 -6.89 1.29
CA LYS A 38 7.29 -7.23 1.36
C LYS A 38 7.51 -8.62 1.94
N ASN A 39 6.63 -9.06 2.82
CA ASN A 39 6.74 -10.38 3.40
C ASN A 39 5.98 -11.39 2.56
N GLU A 40 6.69 -12.42 2.12
CA GLU A 40 6.12 -13.45 1.26
C GLU A 40 4.87 -14.10 1.86
N ALA A 41 4.89 -14.32 3.16
CA ALA A 41 3.75 -14.96 3.84
C ALA A 41 2.49 -14.10 3.81
N GLY A 42 2.64 -12.78 3.68
CA GLY A 42 1.48 -11.89 3.63
C GLY A 42 0.82 -11.78 2.28
N LYS A 43 1.45 -12.28 1.23
CA LYS A 43 0.92 -12.13 -0.12
C LYS A 43 -0.41 -12.84 -0.33
N THR A 44 -0.52 -14.06 0.15
CA THR A 44 -1.76 -14.82 0.03
C THR A 44 -2.89 -14.15 0.82
N THR A 45 -2.56 -13.68 2.03
CA THR A 45 -3.53 -12.97 2.86
C THR A 45 -4.02 -11.70 2.16
N ALA A 46 -3.11 -10.95 1.57
CA ALA A 46 -3.47 -9.72 0.87
C ALA A 46 -4.40 -10.01 -0.32
N GLN A 47 -4.12 -11.06 -1.07
CA GLN A 47 -4.97 -11.43 -2.20
C GLN A 47 -6.36 -11.83 -1.75
N GLN A 48 -6.48 -12.49 -0.61
CA GLN A 48 -7.77 -12.92 -0.09
C GLN A 48 -8.59 -11.75 0.45
N LEU A 49 -7.92 -10.81 1.11
CA LEU A 49 -8.59 -9.66 1.72
C LEU A 49 -8.94 -8.58 0.70
N PHE A 50 -8.09 -8.41 -0.29
CA PHE A 50 -8.23 -7.33 -1.27
C PHE A 50 -8.15 -7.87 -2.68
N PRO A 51 -9.12 -8.70 -3.10
CA PRO A 51 -9.06 -9.34 -4.42
C PRO A 51 -9.15 -8.35 -5.58
N GLN A 52 -9.67 -7.15 -5.33
CA GLN A 52 -9.75 -6.13 -6.36
C GLN A 52 -8.42 -5.41 -6.60
N ALA A 53 -7.46 -5.55 -5.67
CA ALA A 53 -6.18 -4.87 -5.79
C ALA A 53 -5.17 -5.79 -6.49
N GLU A 54 -4.36 -5.18 -7.34
CA GLU A 54 -3.29 -5.91 -8.01
C GLU A 54 -2.11 -6.08 -7.07
N LEU A 55 -1.67 -7.32 -6.87
CA LEU A 55 -0.49 -7.59 -6.08
C LEU A 55 0.73 -7.37 -6.96
N VAL A 56 1.57 -6.41 -6.60
CA VAL A 56 2.74 -6.07 -7.41
C VAL A 56 4.03 -6.56 -6.75
N GLY A 57 5.07 -6.70 -7.57
CA GLY A 57 6.33 -7.26 -7.11
C GLY A 57 7.36 -6.25 -6.65
N ASP A 58 7.16 -4.98 -6.98
CA ASP A 58 8.10 -3.94 -6.54
C ASP A 58 7.38 -2.60 -6.39
N ALA A 59 8.05 -1.67 -5.72
CA ALA A 59 7.45 -0.37 -5.44
C ALA A 59 7.28 0.49 -6.69
N ALA A 60 8.09 0.26 -7.71
CA ALA A 60 8.01 1.06 -8.93
C ALA A 60 6.62 0.94 -9.58
N ALA A 61 6.00 -0.23 -9.48
CA ALA A 61 4.67 -0.43 -10.04
C ALA A 61 3.63 0.51 -9.41
N ILE A 62 3.85 0.92 -8.18
CA ILE A 62 2.98 1.86 -7.49
C ILE A 62 3.45 3.30 -7.74
N LEU A 63 4.75 3.54 -7.62
CA LEU A 63 5.29 4.89 -7.70
C LEU A 63 5.18 5.49 -9.10
N GLN A 64 5.20 4.67 -10.13
CA GLN A 64 5.11 5.12 -11.50
C GLN A 64 3.67 5.15 -12.04
N ASP A 65 2.72 4.74 -11.23
CA ASP A 65 1.31 4.75 -11.64
C ASP A 65 0.70 6.12 -11.36
N ASP A 66 0.47 6.89 -12.41
CA ASP A 66 -0.06 8.24 -12.28
C ASP A 66 -1.48 8.30 -11.72
N SER A 67 -2.20 7.21 -11.78
CA SER A 67 -3.56 7.17 -11.22
C SER A 67 -3.56 7.00 -9.70
N ILE A 68 -2.43 6.61 -9.13
CA ILE A 68 -2.31 6.47 -7.68
C ILE A 68 -1.85 7.79 -7.08
N GLU A 69 -2.71 8.40 -6.28
CA GLU A 69 -2.42 9.68 -5.64
C GLU A 69 -1.93 9.54 -4.21
N LEU A 70 -2.36 8.49 -3.53
CA LEU A 70 -2.04 8.28 -2.13
C LEU A 70 -1.37 6.92 -1.97
N VAL A 71 -0.28 6.90 -1.23
CA VAL A 71 0.41 5.67 -0.89
C VAL A 71 0.34 5.48 0.62
N LEU A 72 -0.25 4.37 1.03
CA LEU A 72 -0.29 3.99 2.44
C LEU A 72 0.89 3.08 2.71
N VAL A 73 1.74 3.48 3.64
CA VAL A 73 2.88 2.67 4.04
C VAL A 73 2.57 2.06 5.40
N ALA A 74 2.38 0.76 5.42
CA ALA A 74 1.94 0.05 6.62
C ALA A 74 3.12 -0.58 7.33
N ASP A 75 3.23 -0.29 8.62
CA ASP A 75 4.22 -0.87 9.53
C ASP A 75 5.65 -0.79 8.98
N PRO A 76 6.12 0.41 8.60
CA PRO A 76 7.48 0.54 8.08
C PRO A 76 8.52 0.25 9.14
N GLN A 77 9.61 -0.38 8.72
CA GLN A 77 10.72 -0.72 9.56
C GLN A 77 11.86 0.27 9.32
N GLU A 78 12.92 0.16 10.12
CA GLU A 78 14.08 1.03 9.98
C GLU A 78 14.66 0.95 8.57
N ALA A 79 14.67 -0.22 8.00
CA ALA A 79 15.21 -0.43 6.65
C ALA A 79 14.36 0.20 5.55
N ASP A 80 13.16 0.66 5.89
CA ASP A 80 12.23 1.20 4.88
C ASP A 80 12.30 2.71 4.73
N LYS A 81 13.23 3.37 5.41
CA LYS A 81 13.36 4.82 5.35
C LYS A 81 13.60 5.34 3.93
N ASP A 82 14.46 4.66 3.19
CA ASP A 82 14.77 5.07 1.82
C ASP A 82 13.55 4.90 0.91
N LEU A 83 12.78 3.87 1.14
CA LEU A 83 11.56 3.64 0.39
C LEU A 83 10.57 4.78 0.62
N ILE A 84 10.39 5.19 1.87
CA ILE A 84 9.49 6.29 2.20
C ILE A 84 9.95 7.57 1.53
N ARG A 85 11.25 7.84 1.55
CA ARG A 85 11.80 9.01 0.88
C ARG A 85 11.52 8.97 -0.62
N GLU A 86 11.66 7.80 -1.21
CA GLU A 86 11.37 7.60 -2.63
C GLU A 86 9.91 7.93 -2.95
N VAL A 87 8.99 7.46 -2.10
CA VAL A 87 7.57 7.74 -2.29
C VAL A 87 7.31 9.23 -2.21
N LEU A 88 7.90 9.90 -1.21
CA LEU A 88 7.73 11.34 -1.05
C LEU A 88 8.25 12.11 -2.26
N ASN A 89 9.32 11.64 -2.86
CA ASN A 89 9.91 12.30 -4.03
C ASN A 89 9.04 12.22 -5.28
N THR A 90 8.06 11.34 -5.31
CA THR A 90 7.15 11.25 -6.45
C THR A 90 6.09 12.33 -6.46
N GLY A 91 5.94 13.04 -5.36
CA GLY A 91 4.87 14.02 -5.21
C GLY A 91 3.53 13.43 -4.79
N LYS A 92 3.45 12.12 -4.62
CA LYS A 92 2.23 11.48 -4.14
C LYS A 92 2.07 11.75 -2.65
N TYR A 93 0.82 11.73 -2.18
CA TYR A 93 0.56 11.81 -0.76
C TYR A 93 0.97 10.51 -0.10
N VAL A 94 1.52 10.61 1.11
CA VAL A 94 1.97 9.44 1.86
C VAL A 94 1.34 9.45 3.24
N ARG A 95 0.85 8.29 3.64
CA ARG A 95 0.31 8.11 4.98
C ARG A 95 0.93 6.87 5.60
N ILE A 96 1.44 7.03 6.80
CA ILE A 96 1.98 5.89 7.56
C ILE A 96 0.85 5.33 8.44
N ILE A 97 0.63 4.04 8.36
CA ILE A 97 -0.45 3.41 9.12
C ILE A 97 0.01 2.22 9.93
#